data_842f05858676fd100207662e561dde56
#
_entry.id   842f05858676fd100207662e561dde56
#
_cell.length_a   1.000
_cell.length_b   1.000
_cell.length_c   1.000
_cell.angle_alpha   90.00
_cell.angle_beta   90.00
_cell.angle_gamma   90.00
#
_symmetry.space_group_name_H-M   'P 1'
#
loop_
_entity.id
_entity.type
_entity.pdbx_description
1 polymer ?
#
loop_
_entity_poly.entity_id
_entity_poly.type
_entity_poly.pdbx_seq_one_letter_code
_entity_poly.pdbx_strand_id
1 'polypeptide(L)'
;MGKFISVIVVIGIIAAVLIFGGAFYIVDESEQVVITQFGKPVGEPITTPGLKIKKPFLETANYFDKRFLAWDGEPKQVSTRDKRFININTYARWRISDPLQYAKRLFDESKALTRLGSVLEGATQNAIANHDLIELVRSTNCLLYTSPSPRDA
;
A
#
# COMPACT_ATOMS: atom_id res chain seq x y z
N MET A 1 -12.01 47.85 28.41
CA MET A 1 -12.88 46.84 27.76
C MET A 1 -12.51 46.60 26.29
N GLY A 2 -12.21 47.63 25.46
CA GLY A 2 -11.87 47.42 24.05
C GLY A 2 -10.66 46.51 23.76
N LYS A 3 -9.60 46.58 24.56
CA LYS A 3 -8.41 45.74 24.38
C LYS A 3 -8.67 44.23 24.60
N PHE A 4 -9.55 43.88 25.55
CA PHE A 4 -9.93 42.49 25.79
C PHE A 4 -10.80 41.94 24.67
N ILE A 5 -11.71 42.72 24.11
CA ILE A 5 -12.54 42.33 22.99
C ILE A 5 -11.67 42.10 21.73
N SER A 6 -10.71 43.00 21.48
CA SER A 6 -9.77 42.87 20.37
C SER A 6 -8.93 41.58 20.47
N VAL A 7 -8.47 41.21 21.65
CA VAL A 7 -7.71 39.95 21.87
C VAL A 7 -8.58 38.74 21.61
N ILE A 8 -9.83 38.72 22.08
CA ILE A 8 -10.76 37.61 21.83
C ILE A 8 -11.05 37.43 20.34
N VAL A 9 -11.25 38.53 19.61
CA VAL A 9 -11.49 38.52 18.16
C VAL A 9 -10.27 37.96 17.41
N VAL A 10 -9.06 38.37 17.77
CA VAL A 10 -7.82 37.85 17.18
C VAL A 10 -7.65 36.35 17.45
N ILE A 11 -7.90 35.89 18.66
CA ILE A 11 -7.86 34.44 18.99
C ILE A 11 -8.93 33.68 18.20
N GLY A 12 -10.12 34.21 18.08
CA GLY A 12 -11.19 33.62 17.26
C GLY A 12 -10.82 33.49 15.78
N ILE A 13 -10.19 34.50 15.21
CA ILE A 13 -9.70 34.46 13.82
C ILE A 13 -8.60 33.40 13.66
N ILE A 14 -7.63 33.34 14.58
CA ILE A 14 -6.56 32.33 14.55
C ILE A 14 -7.15 30.92 14.66
N ALA A 15 -8.08 30.68 15.58
CA ALA A 15 -8.76 29.42 15.71
C ALA A 15 -9.54 29.02 14.44
N ALA A 16 -10.25 29.98 13.84
CA ALA A 16 -10.96 29.75 12.59
C ALA A 16 -9.99 29.37 11.45
N VAL A 17 -8.87 30.08 11.31
CA VAL A 17 -7.85 29.79 10.29
C VAL A 17 -7.23 28.40 10.51
N LEU A 18 -7.00 27.96 11.74
CA LEU A 18 -6.49 26.62 12.03
C LEU A 18 -7.51 25.52 11.70
N ILE A 19 -8.77 25.73 11.99
CA ILE A 19 -9.85 24.79 11.70
C ILE A 19 -10.10 24.69 10.18
N PHE A 20 -10.27 25.82 9.51
CA PHE A 20 -10.48 25.87 8.06
C PHE A 20 -9.25 25.47 7.27
N GLY A 21 -8.04 25.66 7.79
CA GLY A 21 -6.78 25.25 7.18
C GLY A 21 -6.53 23.75 7.23
N GLY A 22 -7.44 22.93 7.81
CA GLY A 22 -7.31 21.47 7.90
C GLY A 22 -6.15 21.05 8.79
N ALA A 23 -5.94 21.74 9.91
CA ALA A 23 -4.92 21.40 10.89
C ALA A 23 -5.17 20.04 11.56
N PHE A 24 -6.42 19.65 11.66
CA PHE A 24 -6.83 18.38 12.27
C PHE A 24 -7.08 17.32 11.20
N TYR A 25 -6.65 16.11 11.46
CA TYR A 25 -6.95 14.94 10.66
C TYR A 25 -7.13 13.70 11.53
N ILE A 26 -7.93 12.76 11.07
CA ILE A 26 -8.25 11.53 11.76
C ILE A 26 -7.53 10.41 11.05
N VAL A 27 -6.86 9.53 11.80
CA VAL A 27 -6.26 8.31 11.31
C VAL A 27 -7.12 7.15 11.77
N ASP A 28 -7.62 6.35 10.85
CA ASP A 28 -8.35 5.13 11.14
C ASP A 28 -7.37 3.99 11.47
N GLU A 29 -7.86 2.95 12.15
CA GLU A 29 -7.05 1.76 12.47
C GLU A 29 -6.63 0.99 11.23
N SER A 30 -7.43 1.04 10.17
CA SER A 30 -7.17 0.42 8.88
C SER A 30 -6.19 1.19 7.99
N GLU A 31 -5.83 2.42 8.40
CA GLU A 31 -5.00 3.33 7.62
C GLU A 31 -3.69 3.65 8.32
N GLN A 32 -2.74 4.07 7.51
CA GLN A 32 -1.47 4.63 7.96
C GLN A 32 -1.21 5.90 7.17
N VAL A 33 -0.66 6.91 7.85
CA VAL A 33 -0.51 8.24 7.28
C VAL A 33 0.96 8.63 7.20
N VAL A 34 1.36 9.13 6.04
CA VAL A 34 2.67 9.76 5.85
C VAL A 34 2.44 11.25 5.56
N ILE A 35 3.05 12.08 6.39
CA ILE A 35 3.01 13.52 6.19
C ILE A 35 4.04 13.90 5.15
N THR A 36 3.60 14.65 4.16
CA THR A 36 4.49 15.21 3.13
C THR A 36 4.48 16.73 3.23
N GLN A 37 5.67 17.32 3.09
CA GLN A 37 5.87 18.75 2.98
C GLN A 37 6.50 19.05 1.62
N PHE A 38 5.85 19.87 0.81
CA PHE A 38 6.29 20.16 -0.56
C PHE A 38 6.58 18.90 -1.40
N GLY A 39 5.77 17.85 -1.23
CA GLY A 39 5.92 16.59 -1.96
C GLY A 39 7.01 15.64 -1.43
N LYS A 40 7.73 16.03 -0.38
CA LYS A 40 8.73 15.17 0.28
C LYS A 40 8.15 14.62 1.58
N PRO A 41 8.27 13.31 1.85
CA PRO A 41 7.84 12.74 3.12
C PRO A 41 8.73 13.25 4.26
N VAL A 42 8.09 13.76 5.31
CA VAL A 42 8.73 14.33 6.49
C VAL A 42 8.26 13.60 7.75
N GLY A 43 9.20 13.22 8.59
CA GLY A 43 8.92 12.54 9.86
C GLY A 43 8.69 11.05 9.73
N GLU A 44 8.24 10.45 10.82
CA GLU A 44 7.91 9.02 10.89
C GLU A 44 6.46 8.76 10.43
N PRO A 45 6.18 7.58 9.86
CA PRO A 45 4.84 7.21 9.49
C PRO A 45 3.94 7.07 10.71
N ILE A 46 2.75 7.62 10.65
CA ILE A 46 1.78 7.60 11.74
C ILE A 46 0.87 6.39 11.54
N THR A 47 1.06 5.38 12.38
CA THR A 47 0.30 4.12 12.34
C THR A 47 -0.71 4.00 13.48
N THR A 48 -0.67 4.94 14.44
CA THR A 48 -1.59 4.96 15.60
C THR A 48 -2.86 5.70 15.25
N PRO A 49 -4.05 5.05 15.42
CA PRO A 49 -5.33 5.67 15.16
C PRO A 49 -5.59 6.85 16.12
N GLY A 50 -6.46 7.74 15.68
CA GLY A 50 -6.92 8.88 16.48
C GLY A 50 -6.78 10.22 15.80
N LEU A 51 -7.17 11.27 16.54
CA LEU A 51 -7.07 12.64 16.10
C LEU A 51 -5.62 13.11 16.19
N LYS A 52 -5.09 13.62 15.07
CA LYS A 52 -3.73 14.15 14.96
C LYS A 52 -3.77 15.58 14.44
N ILE A 53 -2.68 16.29 14.64
CA ILE A 53 -2.53 17.69 14.22
C ILE A 53 -1.39 17.76 13.22
N LYS A 54 -1.61 18.48 12.12
CA LYS A 54 -0.58 18.80 11.12
C LYS A 54 -0.50 20.32 10.95
N LYS A 55 0.60 20.78 10.37
CA LYS A 55 0.74 22.21 10.03
C LYS A 55 -0.13 22.52 8.81
N PRO A 56 -1.15 23.38 8.97
CA PRO A 56 -2.02 23.76 7.88
C PRO A 56 -1.20 24.42 6.75
N PHE A 57 -1.62 24.25 5.51
CA PHE A 57 -1.01 24.81 4.29
C PHE A 57 0.37 24.27 3.90
N LEU A 58 1.17 23.77 4.83
CA LEU A 58 2.54 23.29 4.58
C LEU A 58 2.60 21.76 4.46
N GLU A 59 1.78 21.08 5.25
CA GLU A 59 1.80 19.62 5.37
C GLU A 59 0.55 18.98 4.77
N THR A 60 0.76 17.98 3.93
CA THR A 60 -0.31 17.15 3.37
C THR A 60 -0.25 15.77 3.98
N ALA A 61 -1.37 15.28 4.50
CA ALA A 61 -1.51 13.94 5.01
C ALA A 61 -1.87 13.00 3.84
N ASN A 62 -1.04 12.01 3.56
CA ASN A 62 -1.30 10.98 2.57
C ASN A 62 -1.66 9.69 3.30
N TYR A 63 -2.84 9.17 2.99
CA TYR A 63 -3.39 7.97 3.61
C TYR A 63 -3.03 6.75 2.76
N PHE A 64 -2.57 5.70 3.42
CA PHE A 64 -2.24 4.42 2.81
C PHE A 64 -2.94 3.31 3.58
N ASP A 65 -3.49 2.34 2.86
CA ASP A 65 -4.16 1.20 3.47
C ASP A 65 -3.13 0.29 4.18
N LYS A 66 -3.44 -0.10 5.42
CA LYS A 66 -2.64 -1.00 6.25
C LYS A 66 -3.05 -2.46 6.06
N ARG A 67 -4.24 -2.69 5.52
CA ARG A 67 -4.81 -4.00 5.28
C ARG A 67 -4.12 -4.72 4.13
N PHE A 68 -4.40 -6.00 4.01
CA PHE A 68 -4.00 -6.76 2.84
C PHE A 68 -4.86 -6.39 1.64
N LEU A 69 -4.21 -5.94 0.59
CA LEU A 69 -4.79 -5.62 -0.70
C LEU A 69 -4.68 -6.83 -1.62
N ALA A 70 -5.66 -7.01 -2.48
CA ALA A 70 -5.65 -8.05 -3.49
C ALA A 70 -4.98 -7.51 -4.76
N TRP A 71 -4.20 -8.36 -5.41
CA TRP A 71 -3.72 -8.15 -6.77
C TRP A 71 -4.19 -9.34 -7.60
N ASP A 72 -4.90 -9.07 -8.69
CA ASP A 72 -5.37 -10.07 -9.64
C ASP A 72 -4.69 -9.80 -10.98
N GLY A 73 -3.93 -10.77 -11.46
CA GLY A 73 -3.20 -10.68 -12.70
C GLY A 73 -4.11 -11.00 -13.88
N GLU A 74 -3.81 -10.45 -15.05
CA GLU A 74 -4.50 -10.83 -16.28
C GLU A 74 -4.11 -12.26 -16.70
N PRO A 75 -5.06 -13.05 -17.22
CA PRO A 75 -4.77 -14.38 -17.74
C PRO A 75 -3.73 -14.29 -18.87
N LYS A 76 -2.63 -15.02 -18.73
CA LYS A 76 -1.55 -15.06 -19.72
C LYS A 76 -1.26 -16.48 -20.18
N GLN A 77 -0.92 -16.60 -21.45
CA GLN A 77 -0.44 -17.85 -22.02
C GLN A 77 1.07 -17.96 -21.83
N VAL A 78 1.50 -19.03 -21.17
CA VAL A 78 2.91 -19.31 -20.88
C VAL A 78 3.27 -20.69 -21.39
N SER A 79 4.50 -20.85 -21.91
CA SER A 79 5.03 -22.13 -22.34
C SER A 79 5.74 -22.83 -21.20
N THR A 80 5.48 -24.12 -21.04
CA THR A 80 6.14 -25.02 -20.11
C THR A 80 7.47 -25.56 -20.69
N ARG A 81 8.26 -26.27 -19.87
CA ARG A 81 9.52 -26.88 -20.30
C ARG A 81 9.34 -27.85 -21.48
N ASP A 82 8.25 -28.58 -21.52
CA ASP A 82 7.87 -29.52 -22.60
C ASP A 82 7.22 -28.84 -23.82
N LYS A 83 7.38 -27.49 -23.94
CA LYS A 83 6.87 -26.65 -25.05
C LYS A 83 5.35 -26.70 -25.24
N ARG A 84 4.61 -26.95 -24.19
CA ARG A 84 3.16 -26.85 -24.17
C ARG A 84 2.73 -25.48 -23.65
N PHE A 85 1.64 -24.94 -24.18
CA PHE A 85 1.09 -23.67 -23.75
C PHE A 85 -0.04 -23.89 -22.77
N ILE A 86 0.00 -23.14 -21.66
CA ILE A 86 -1.06 -23.12 -20.65
C ILE A 86 -1.49 -21.68 -20.40
N ASN A 87 -2.77 -21.50 -20.13
CA ASN A 87 -3.30 -20.22 -19.64
C ASN A 87 -3.25 -20.23 -18.13
N ILE A 88 -2.61 -19.24 -17.56
CA ILE A 88 -2.49 -19.07 -16.12
C ILE A 88 -3.12 -17.75 -15.69
N ASN A 89 -3.77 -17.79 -14.54
CA ASN A 89 -4.20 -16.62 -13.81
C ASN A 89 -3.48 -16.59 -12.47
N THR A 90 -2.85 -15.45 -12.16
CA THR A 90 -2.06 -15.29 -10.94
C THR A 90 -2.78 -14.35 -9.99
N TYR A 91 -2.95 -14.78 -8.74
CA TYR A 91 -3.54 -13.99 -7.67
C TYR A 91 -2.54 -13.82 -6.53
N ALA A 92 -2.45 -12.62 -5.98
CA ALA A 92 -1.58 -12.34 -4.85
C ALA A 92 -2.25 -11.41 -3.84
N ARG A 93 -1.84 -11.55 -2.58
CA ARG A 93 -2.17 -10.59 -1.53
C ARG A 93 -0.91 -9.88 -1.07
N TRP A 94 -0.98 -8.59 -0.96
CA TRP A 94 0.14 -7.76 -0.56
C TRP A 94 -0.30 -6.70 0.46
N ARG A 95 0.65 -6.14 1.19
CA ARG A 95 0.39 -5.03 2.11
C ARG A 95 1.58 -4.07 2.13
N ILE A 96 1.33 -2.84 2.53
CA ILE A 96 2.36 -1.82 2.70
C ILE A 96 2.94 -1.98 4.11
N SER A 97 4.15 -2.56 4.21
CA SER A 97 4.86 -2.74 5.50
C SER A 97 5.56 -1.47 5.95
N ASP A 98 6.16 -0.73 5.00
CA ASP A 98 6.86 0.53 5.27
C ASP A 98 6.24 1.63 4.40
N PRO A 99 5.31 2.42 4.94
CA PRO A 99 4.64 3.48 4.20
C PRO A 99 5.58 4.63 3.81
N LEU A 100 6.68 4.82 4.54
CA LEU A 100 7.66 5.86 4.22
C LEU A 100 8.43 5.51 2.94
N GLN A 101 8.92 4.27 2.83
CA GLN A 101 9.58 3.81 1.61
C GLN A 101 8.62 3.73 0.43
N TYR A 102 7.39 3.32 0.69
CA TYR A 102 6.32 3.30 -0.30
C TYR A 102 6.07 4.70 -0.86
N ALA A 103 5.86 5.70 0.00
CA ALA A 103 5.66 7.09 -0.40
C ALA A 103 6.86 7.66 -1.17
N LYS A 104 8.09 7.28 -0.83
CA LYS A 104 9.30 7.75 -1.54
C LYS A 104 9.47 7.15 -2.94
N ARG A 105 9.08 5.88 -3.13
CA ARG A 105 9.39 5.12 -4.35
C ARG A 105 8.22 5.01 -5.32
N LEU A 106 7.04 4.78 -4.81
CA LEU A 106 5.87 4.44 -5.61
C LEU A 106 4.81 5.52 -5.53
N PHE A 107 4.51 6.02 -4.33
CA PHE A 107 3.54 7.05 -3.99
C PHE A 107 2.10 6.73 -4.41
N ASP A 108 1.90 6.03 -5.51
CA ASP A 108 0.63 5.73 -6.13
C ASP A 108 0.39 4.22 -6.19
N GLU A 109 -0.83 3.80 -5.89
CA GLU A 109 -1.25 2.40 -5.89
C GLU A 109 -1.15 1.77 -7.29
N SER A 110 -1.49 2.50 -8.33
CA SER A 110 -1.41 1.99 -9.71
C SER A 110 0.03 1.65 -10.10
N LYS A 111 1.00 2.45 -9.68
CA LYS A 111 2.43 2.16 -9.89
C LYS A 111 2.90 0.95 -9.09
N ALA A 112 2.37 0.79 -7.88
CA ALA A 112 2.67 -0.38 -7.05
C ALA A 112 2.13 -1.65 -7.69
N LEU A 113 0.88 -1.65 -8.15
CA LEU A 113 0.25 -2.78 -8.83
C LEU A 113 0.99 -3.15 -10.12
N THR A 114 1.38 -2.17 -10.93
CA THR A 114 2.19 -2.40 -12.14
C THR A 114 3.54 -3.02 -11.82
N ARG A 115 4.22 -2.51 -10.80
CA ARG A 115 5.52 -3.05 -10.37
C ARG A 115 5.40 -4.44 -9.81
N LEU A 116 4.38 -4.68 -8.98
CA LEU A 116 4.07 -6.00 -8.42
C LEU A 116 3.77 -6.99 -9.53
N GLY A 117 2.93 -6.61 -10.50
CA GLY A 117 2.61 -7.40 -11.68
C GLY A 117 3.87 -7.83 -12.42
N SER A 118 4.76 -6.90 -12.76
CA SER A 118 5.98 -7.24 -13.49
C SER A 118 6.88 -8.24 -12.75
N VAL A 119 6.96 -8.15 -11.43
CA VAL A 119 7.77 -9.08 -10.61
C VAL A 119 7.11 -10.45 -10.51
N LEU A 120 5.80 -10.49 -10.22
CA LEU A 120 5.04 -11.74 -10.08
C LEU A 120 4.95 -12.49 -11.39
N GLU A 121 4.68 -11.81 -12.49
CA GLU A 121 4.64 -12.41 -13.82
C GLU A 121 5.98 -13.02 -14.22
N GLY A 122 7.08 -12.28 -14.02
CA GLY A 122 8.41 -12.79 -14.31
C GLY A 122 8.78 -14.01 -13.46
N ALA A 123 8.46 -13.99 -12.16
CA ALA A 123 8.69 -15.13 -11.27
C ALA A 123 7.85 -16.34 -11.67
N THR A 124 6.58 -16.13 -12.00
CA THR A 124 5.65 -17.19 -12.41
C THR A 124 6.08 -17.81 -13.75
N GLN A 125 6.45 -16.99 -14.74
CA GLN A 125 6.96 -17.47 -16.02
C GLN A 125 8.22 -18.32 -15.85
N ASN A 126 9.18 -17.86 -15.03
CA ASN A 126 10.39 -18.62 -14.74
C ASN A 126 10.09 -19.96 -14.05
N ALA A 127 9.18 -19.96 -13.09
CA ALA A 127 8.78 -21.18 -12.40
C ALA A 127 8.16 -22.18 -13.37
N ILE A 128 7.25 -21.74 -14.24
CA ILE A 128 6.56 -22.59 -15.20
C ILE A 128 7.49 -23.10 -16.30
N ALA A 129 8.38 -22.26 -16.81
CA ALA A 129 9.32 -22.64 -17.87
C ALA A 129 10.31 -23.74 -17.43
N ASN A 130 10.53 -23.88 -16.14
CA ASN A 130 11.44 -24.91 -15.58
C ASN A 130 10.76 -26.25 -15.25
N HIS A 131 9.43 -26.34 -15.40
CA HIS A 131 8.64 -27.53 -15.05
C HIS A 131 7.84 -28.04 -16.24
N ASP A 132 7.63 -29.37 -16.28
CA ASP A 132 6.77 -29.98 -17.27
C ASP A 132 5.30 -29.81 -16.91
N LEU A 133 4.41 -29.80 -17.93
CA LEU A 133 2.98 -29.62 -17.71
C LEU A 133 2.40 -30.59 -16.67
N ILE A 134 2.87 -31.84 -16.69
CA ILE A 134 2.38 -32.87 -15.78
C ILE A 134 2.74 -32.59 -14.32
N GLU A 135 3.89 -31.95 -14.07
CA GLU A 135 4.33 -31.54 -12.72
C GLU A 135 3.50 -30.37 -12.19
N LEU A 136 3.10 -29.45 -13.06
CA LEU A 136 2.27 -28.29 -12.69
C LEU A 136 0.84 -28.66 -12.34
N VAL A 137 0.29 -29.70 -12.98
CA VAL A 137 -1.09 -30.15 -12.75
C VAL A 137 -1.18 -31.21 -11.65
N ARG A 138 -0.07 -31.91 -11.35
CA ARG A 138 -0.04 -32.99 -10.40
C ARG A 138 0.02 -32.47 -8.96
N SER A 139 -0.98 -32.77 -8.14
CA SER A 139 -1.10 -32.27 -6.77
C SER A 139 0.00 -32.73 -5.80
N THR A 140 0.70 -33.82 -6.11
CA THR A 140 1.75 -34.43 -5.24
C THR A 140 3.10 -33.71 -5.33
N ASN A 141 3.40 -32.98 -6.40
CA ASN A 141 4.65 -32.24 -6.60
C ASN A 141 4.43 -30.78 -7.02
N CYS A 142 3.25 -30.25 -6.79
CA CYS A 142 2.95 -28.88 -7.15
C CYS A 142 3.67 -27.91 -6.19
N LEU A 143 4.45 -26.98 -6.73
CA LEU A 143 5.17 -25.93 -5.99
C LEU A 143 4.25 -25.09 -5.10
N LEU A 144 2.94 -25.07 -5.37
CA LEU A 144 1.94 -24.36 -4.58
C LEU A 144 1.64 -25.02 -3.22
N TYR A 145 2.07 -26.29 -3.02
CA TYR A 145 1.81 -27.06 -1.79
C TYR A 145 3.10 -27.42 -1.00
N THR A 146 4.25 -26.85 -1.35
CA THR A 146 5.51 -27.15 -0.67
C THR A 146 5.75 -26.37 0.61
N SER A 147 4.90 -25.38 0.94
CA SER A 147 4.93 -24.79 2.27
C SER A 147 4.03 -25.62 3.21
N PRO A 148 4.56 -26.19 4.29
CA PRO A 148 3.74 -26.89 5.26
C PRO A 148 2.66 -25.95 5.79
N SER A 149 1.42 -26.42 5.79
CA SER A 149 0.31 -25.68 6.40
C SER A 149 0.65 -25.41 7.86
N PRO A 150 0.33 -24.22 8.41
CA PRO A 150 0.46 -23.96 9.85
C PRO A 150 -0.31 -24.90 10.76
N ARG A 151 -1.12 -25.80 10.18
CA ARG A 151 -1.88 -26.82 10.91
C ARG A 151 -1.11 -28.15 11.07
N ASP A 152 0.02 -28.30 10.37
CA ASP A 152 0.82 -29.55 10.41
C ASP A 152 2.07 -29.41 11.32
N ALA A 153 2.13 -28.29 12.09
CA ALA A 153 3.17 -28.01 13.08
C ALA A 153 2.64 -28.10 14.51
#